data_c701ab0d697f22ff6a6557f70a2942cf
#
_entry.id   c701ab0d697f22ff6a6557f70a2942cf
#
_cell.length_a   1.000
_cell.length_b   1.000
_cell.length_c   1.000
_cell.angle_alpha   90.00
_cell.angle_beta   90.00
_cell.angle_gamma   90.00
#
_symmetry.space_group_name_H-M   'P 1'
#
loop_
_entity.id
_entity.type
_entity.pdbx_description
1 polymer ?
#
loop_
_entity_poly.entity_id
_entity_poly.type
_entity_poly.pdbx_seq_one_letter_code
_entity_poly.pdbx_strand_id
1 'polypeptide(L)'
;MSYLFTSESVSEGHPDKVADQISDAVLDELLAFDPTSKVACETLVTTGQVVVAGEVKSEAYVDLQDTIRRTIQRIGYTKAEYMFDANSCGIFSAIHDQSDDINRGVEREAPELQGAGDQGMMFGYANNETDRYMPLPLSLAHDILIVLADIRREGKVMTYLRPDSKSQVTVEYDDNDRAVRIDTIVVSTQHDDFISVEEAGSQAVADQQMLAQIRKDVIEILIPRVLEQRVTTPEVKALFEQSEITYHVNPTGKFVIGGPHGDIRVLRDVRLSLTLMAVKVLMVVVLSQEKTPRR
;
A
#
# COMPACT_ATOMS: atom_id res chain seq x y z
N MET A 1 -15.03 -2.56 30.16
CA MET A 1 -13.56 -2.73 30.04
C MET A 1 -13.12 -2.09 28.73
N SER A 2 -12.04 -1.32 28.73
CA SER A 2 -11.47 -0.83 27.47
C SER A 2 -10.72 -1.96 26.74
N TYR A 3 -10.55 -1.83 25.42
CA TYR A 3 -9.79 -2.76 24.59
C TYR A 3 -8.96 -2.00 23.55
N LEU A 4 -7.87 -2.62 23.10
CA LEU A 4 -7.01 -2.09 22.05
C LEU A 4 -7.36 -2.72 20.70
N PHE A 5 -7.43 -1.90 19.67
CA PHE A 5 -7.59 -2.35 18.29
C PHE A 5 -6.52 -1.73 17.41
N THR A 6 -5.91 -2.55 16.55
CA THR A 6 -4.77 -2.16 15.72
C THR A 6 -5.07 -2.40 14.26
N SER A 7 -4.70 -1.45 13.41
CA SER A 7 -4.68 -1.61 11.94
C SER A 7 -3.36 -1.13 11.36
N GLU A 8 -2.99 -1.70 10.23
CA GLU A 8 -1.77 -1.35 9.51
C GLU A 8 -2.04 -0.98 8.06
N SER A 9 -1.08 -0.30 7.45
CA SER A 9 -1.08 0.07 6.04
C SER A 9 0.32 -0.03 5.47
N VAL A 10 0.40 -0.19 4.15
CA VAL A 10 1.65 -0.16 3.38
C VAL A 10 1.62 0.96 2.36
N SER A 11 2.78 1.55 2.09
CA SER A 11 2.92 2.64 1.12
C SER A 11 2.86 2.16 -0.32
N GLU A 12 2.76 3.11 -1.24
CA GLU A 12 2.81 2.85 -2.69
C GLU A 12 4.08 2.12 -3.15
N GLY A 13 5.19 2.27 -2.42
CA GLY A 13 6.47 1.62 -2.72
C GLY A 13 6.69 0.27 -2.03
N HIS A 14 5.77 -0.16 -1.17
CA HIS A 14 5.83 -1.50 -0.61
C HIS A 14 5.66 -2.56 -1.72
N PRO A 15 6.41 -3.67 -1.71
CA PRO A 15 6.37 -4.67 -2.79
C PRO A 15 4.97 -5.15 -3.16
N ASP A 16 4.10 -5.43 -2.17
CA ASP A 16 2.72 -5.83 -2.42
C ASP A 16 1.95 -4.74 -3.18
N LYS A 17 2.12 -3.48 -2.78
CA LYS A 17 1.44 -2.36 -3.42
C LYS A 17 2.02 -2.00 -4.78
N VAL A 18 3.31 -2.24 -5.00
CA VAL A 18 3.94 -2.12 -6.33
C VAL A 18 3.33 -3.14 -7.29
N ALA A 19 3.21 -4.40 -6.87
CA ALA A 19 2.61 -5.46 -7.68
C ALA A 19 1.12 -5.15 -7.99
N ASP A 20 0.36 -4.75 -6.98
CA ASP A 20 -1.04 -4.35 -7.09
C ASP A 20 -1.24 -3.18 -8.08
N GLN A 21 -0.42 -2.13 -7.96
CA GLN A 21 -0.50 -0.98 -8.87
C GLN A 21 -0.11 -1.30 -10.31
N ILE A 22 0.81 -2.25 -10.52
CA ILE A 22 1.17 -2.70 -11.88
C ILE A 22 0.00 -3.46 -12.49
N SER A 23 -0.60 -4.40 -11.77
CA SER A 23 -1.77 -5.15 -12.24
C SER A 23 -2.96 -4.23 -12.54
N ASP A 24 -3.23 -3.27 -11.65
CA ASP A 24 -4.27 -2.26 -11.86
C ASP A 24 -3.98 -1.35 -13.07
N ALA A 25 -2.73 -0.94 -13.28
CA ALA A 25 -2.36 -0.11 -14.44
C ALA A 25 -2.57 -0.85 -15.78
N VAL A 26 -2.27 -2.13 -15.83
CA VAL A 26 -2.56 -2.96 -17.02
C VAL A 26 -4.06 -3.09 -17.26
N LEU A 27 -4.84 -3.32 -16.20
CA LEU A 27 -6.30 -3.35 -16.27
C LEU A 27 -6.87 -2.01 -16.76
N ASP A 28 -6.42 -0.91 -16.18
CA ASP A 28 -6.91 0.43 -16.51
C ASP A 28 -6.64 0.80 -17.99
N GLU A 29 -5.46 0.50 -18.49
CA GLU A 29 -5.11 0.74 -19.91
C GLU A 29 -5.99 -0.11 -20.84
N LEU A 30 -6.22 -1.38 -20.55
CA LEU A 30 -7.08 -2.23 -21.37
C LEU A 30 -8.52 -1.72 -21.37
N LEU A 31 -9.07 -1.37 -20.20
CA LEU A 31 -10.43 -0.84 -20.07
C LEU A 31 -10.60 0.54 -20.72
N ALA A 32 -9.56 1.35 -20.77
CA ALA A 32 -9.60 2.67 -21.41
C ALA A 32 -9.87 2.58 -22.92
N PHE A 33 -9.37 1.52 -23.60
CA PHE A 33 -9.53 1.32 -25.04
C PHE A 33 -10.65 0.33 -25.36
N ASP A 34 -10.90 -0.66 -24.50
CA ASP A 34 -11.99 -1.62 -24.63
C ASP A 34 -12.70 -1.81 -23.28
N PRO A 35 -13.82 -1.12 -23.02
CA PRO A 35 -14.57 -1.24 -21.78
C PRO A 35 -15.15 -2.63 -21.52
N THR A 36 -15.12 -3.53 -22.51
CA THR A 36 -15.60 -4.91 -22.38
C THR A 36 -14.50 -5.90 -22.05
N SER A 37 -13.25 -5.43 -21.92
CA SER A 37 -12.08 -6.25 -21.59
C SER A 37 -12.31 -7.08 -20.33
N LYS A 38 -11.82 -8.30 -20.36
CA LYS A 38 -11.74 -9.21 -19.20
C LYS A 38 -10.26 -9.44 -18.91
N VAL A 39 -9.86 -9.11 -17.72
CA VAL A 39 -8.43 -9.03 -17.36
C VAL A 39 -8.20 -9.71 -16.03
N ALA A 40 -7.43 -10.78 -16.06
CA ALA A 40 -6.84 -11.42 -14.91
C ALA A 40 -5.31 -11.28 -15.05
N CYS A 41 -4.73 -10.24 -14.47
CA CYS A 41 -3.31 -9.94 -14.55
C CYS A 41 -2.69 -10.01 -13.16
N GLU A 42 -1.80 -10.98 -12.99
CA GLU A 42 -1.01 -11.19 -11.78
C GLU A 42 0.39 -10.62 -11.97
N THR A 43 0.95 -10.05 -10.93
CA THR A 43 2.28 -9.43 -10.99
C THR A 43 3.18 -9.98 -9.89
N LEU A 44 4.41 -10.37 -10.28
CA LEU A 44 5.51 -10.65 -9.37
C LEU A 44 6.54 -9.53 -9.50
N VAL A 45 6.99 -9.00 -8.37
CA VAL A 45 8.10 -8.04 -8.30
C VAL A 45 9.21 -8.58 -7.40
N THR A 46 10.45 -8.39 -7.83
CA THR A 46 11.66 -8.76 -7.07
C THR A 46 12.82 -7.88 -7.51
N THR A 47 14.03 -8.12 -6.99
CA THR A 47 15.25 -7.40 -7.36
C THR A 47 15.41 -7.33 -8.87
N GLY A 48 15.34 -6.11 -9.42
CA GLY A 48 15.58 -5.83 -10.82
C GLY A 48 14.61 -6.49 -11.81
N GLN A 49 13.48 -7.05 -11.36
CA GLN A 49 12.58 -7.79 -12.24
C GLN A 49 11.10 -7.57 -11.91
N VAL A 50 10.29 -7.56 -12.98
CA VAL A 50 8.82 -7.63 -12.95
C VAL A 50 8.40 -8.77 -13.87
N VAL A 51 7.53 -9.65 -13.39
CA VAL A 51 6.88 -10.68 -14.21
C VAL A 51 5.38 -10.45 -14.12
N VAL A 52 4.72 -10.27 -15.26
CA VAL A 52 3.26 -10.22 -15.37
C VAL A 52 2.77 -11.48 -16.08
N ALA A 53 1.76 -12.12 -15.52
CA ALA A 53 1.20 -13.35 -16.06
C ALA A 53 -0.32 -13.35 -15.87
N GLY A 54 -1.02 -14.13 -16.68
CA GLY A 54 -2.46 -14.25 -16.55
C GLY A 54 -3.17 -14.35 -17.89
N GLU A 55 -4.47 -14.08 -17.86
CA GLU A 55 -5.36 -14.25 -19.01
C GLU A 55 -6.10 -12.94 -19.30
N VAL A 56 -6.12 -12.54 -20.57
CA VAL A 56 -6.79 -11.32 -21.03
C VAL A 56 -7.65 -11.64 -22.23
N LYS A 57 -8.89 -11.12 -22.24
CA LYS A 57 -9.72 -11.05 -23.44
C LYS A 57 -10.05 -9.59 -23.70
N SER A 58 -9.48 -9.02 -24.76
CA SER A 58 -9.62 -7.61 -25.13
C SER A 58 -9.36 -7.43 -26.62
N GLU A 59 -10.04 -6.46 -27.22
CA GLU A 59 -9.72 -5.96 -28.55
C GLU A 59 -8.64 -4.84 -28.51
N ALA A 60 -8.26 -4.39 -27.32
CA ALA A 60 -7.27 -3.34 -27.11
C ALA A 60 -5.85 -3.87 -27.23
N TYR A 61 -4.97 -3.07 -27.83
CA TYR A 61 -3.52 -3.26 -27.75
C TYR A 61 -2.94 -2.33 -26.69
N VAL A 62 -2.17 -2.88 -25.76
CA VAL A 62 -1.48 -2.14 -24.70
C VAL A 62 0.01 -2.46 -24.73
N ASP A 63 0.86 -1.43 -24.73
CA ASP A 63 2.29 -1.60 -24.50
C ASP A 63 2.54 -1.85 -22.99
N LEU A 64 2.63 -3.12 -22.64
CA LEU A 64 2.83 -3.56 -21.26
C LEU A 64 4.13 -3.01 -20.66
N GLN A 65 5.21 -2.94 -21.46
CA GLN A 65 6.49 -2.45 -20.94
C GLN A 65 6.41 -0.97 -20.59
N ASP A 66 5.82 -0.15 -21.44
CA ASP A 66 5.66 1.28 -21.17
C ASP A 66 4.74 1.52 -19.96
N THR A 67 3.61 0.83 -19.90
CA THR A 67 2.65 0.93 -18.79
C THR A 67 3.30 0.57 -17.44
N ILE A 68 4.04 -0.54 -17.39
CA ILE A 68 4.73 -0.99 -16.18
C ILE A 68 5.82 0.01 -15.78
N ARG A 69 6.66 0.48 -16.73
CA ARG A 69 7.73 1.43 -16.45
C ARG A 69 7.20 2.76 -15.94
N ARG A 70 6.14 3.30 -16.54
CA ARG A 70 5.46 4.53 -16.08
C ARG A 70 4.92 4.36 -14.66
N THR A 71 4.38 3.20 -14.34
CA THR A 71 3.88 2.90 -12.98
C THR A 71 5.01 2.89 -11.97
N ILE A 72 6.11 2.19 -12.24
CA ILE A 72 7.29 2.13 -11.36
C ILE A 72 7.89 3.53 -11.16
N GLN A 73 7.97 4.32 -12.25
CA GLN A 73 8.46 5.70 -12.20
C GLN A 73 7.58 6.59 -11.33
N ARG A 74 6.24 6.50 -11.47
CA ARG A 74 5.27 7.24 -10.67
C ARG A 74 5.39 6.92 -9.18
N ILE A 75 5.62 5.65 -8.83
CA ILE A 75 5.85 5.20 -7.46
C ILE A 75 7.12 5.82 -6.89
N GLY A 76 8.12 6.10 -7.72
CA GLY A 76 9.37 6.77 -7.32
C GLY A 76 10.60 5.86 -7.28
N TYR A 77 10.53 4.66 -7.84
CA TYR A 77 11.69 3.83 -8.09
C TYR A 77 12.39 4.30 -9.36
N THR A 78 13.23 5.33 -9.22
CA THR A 78 13.86 6.06 -10.33
C THR A 78 15.39 5.99 -10.32
N LYS A 79 15.99 5.36 -9.31
CA LYS A 79 17.43 5.28 -9.14
C LYS A 79 17.91 3.83 -9.17
N ALA A 80 18.96 3.55 -9.95
CA ALA A 80 19.54 2.21 -10.06
C ALA A 80 20.04 1.65 -8.72
N GLU A 81 20.45 2.52 -7.79
CA GLU A 81 20.89 2.12 -6.46
C GLU A 81 19.80 1.46 -5.59
N TYR A 82 18.53 1.62 -5.98
CA TYR A 82 17.42 0.91 -5.33
C TYR A 82 17.33 -0.57 -5.74
N MET A 83 18.18 -0.99 -6.72
CA MET A 83 18.20 -2.35 -7.29
C MET A 83 16.85 -2.81 -7.84
N PHE A 84 15.96 -1.87 -8.06
CA PHE A 84 14.66 -1.97 -8.73
C PHE A 84 14.29 -0.56 -9.19
N ASP A 85 14.29 -0.32 -10.49
CA ASP A 85 13.97 0.99 -11.04
C ASP A 85 13.28 0.91 -12.39
N ALA A 86 12.58 1.98 -12.76
CA ALA A 86 11.76 2.06 -13.96
C ALA A 86 12.53 1.85 -15.27
N ASN A 87 13.81 2.21 -15.33
CA ASN A 87 14.58 2.18 -16.57
C ASN A 87 15.33 0.85 -16.76
N SER A 88 15.82 0.24 -15.66
CA SER A 88 16.74 -0.89 -15.73
C SER A 88 16.12 -2.25 -15.37
N CYS A 89 14.95 -2.29 -14.72
CA CYS A 89 14.35 -3.58 -14.39
C CYS A 89 13.93 -4.36 -15.64
N GLY A 90 14.18 -5.68 -15.62
CA GLY A 90 13.67 -6.61 -16.62
C GLY A 90 12.17 -6.79 -16.48
N ILE A 91 11.43 -6.74 -17.59
CA ILE A 91 9.99 -6.96 -17.62
C ILE A 91 9.72 -8.19 -18.48
N PHE A 92 9.05 -9.18 -17.88
CA PHE A 92 8.65 -10.41 -18.53
C PHE A 92 7.14 -10.51 -18.57
N SER A 93 6.59 -10.87 -19.72
CA SER A 93 5.15 -11.08 -19.88
C SER A 93 4.86 -12.54 -20.25
N ALA A 94 3.93 -13.14 -19.54
CA ALA A 94 3.32 -14.43 -19.79
C ALA A 94 1.78 -14.28 -19.74
N ILE A 95 1.26 -13.24 -20.38
CA ILE A 95 -0.17 -13.01 -20.53
C ILE A 95 -0.63 -13.78 -21.79
N HIS A 96 -1.71 -14.51 -21.65
CA HIS A 96 -2.34 -15.31 -22.70
C HIS A 96 -3.79 -14.84 -22.95
N ASP A 97 -4.35 -15.30 -24.07
CA ASP A 97 -5.78 -15.15 -24.31
C ASP A 97 -6.59 -15.96 -23.31
N GLN A 98 -7.71 -15.42 -22.86
CA GLN A 98 -8.62 -16.13 -21.95
C GLN A 98 -9.16 -17.42 -22.63
N SER A 99 -9.16 -18.51 -21.86
CA SER A 99 -9.66 -19.81 -22.33
C SER A 99 -11.16 -19.73 -22.66
N ASP A 100 -11.55 -20.37 -23.78
CA ASP A 100 -12.96 -20.44 -24.22
C ASP A 100 -13.86 -21.12 -23.19
N ASP A 101 -13.32 -22.04 -22.39
CA ASP A 101 -14.06 -22.75 -21.35
C ASP A 101 -14.44 -21.83 -20.19
N ILE A 102 -13.54 -20.97 -19.76
CA ILE A 102 -13.80 -19.94 -18.73
C ILE A 102 -14.77 -18.91 -19.29
N ASN A 103 -14.54 -18.47 -20.52
CA ASN A 103 -15.35 -17.44 -21.17
C ASN A 103 -16.82 -17.84 -21.31
N ARG A 104 -17.12 -19.11 -21.55
CA ARG A 104 -18.52 -19.65 -21.57
C ARG A 104 -19.26 -19.44 -20.25
N GLY A 105 -18.53 -19.39 -19.12
CA GLY A 105 -19.11 -19.10 -17.80
C GLY A 105 -19.43 -17.62 -17.61
N VAL A 106 -18.71 -16.74 -18.29
CA VAL A 106 -18.76 -15.27 -18.11
C VAL A 106 -19.72 -14.63 -19.10
N GLU A 107 -19.61 -14.93 -20.40
CA GLU A 107 -20.46 -14.35 -21.45
C GLU A 107 -21.88 -14.90 -21.41
N ARG A 108 -22.86 -13.99 -21.50
CA ARG A 108 -24.28 -14.26 -21.58
C ARG A 108 -24.89 -13.43 -22.71
N GLU A 109 -26.10 -13.81 -23.11
CA GLU A 109 -26.84 -13.16 -24.20
C GLU A 109 -27.11 -11.66 -23.93
N ALA A 110 -27.19 -11.26 -22.66
CA ALA A 110 -27.43 -9.88 -22.25
C ALA A 110 -26.37 -9.43 -21.23
N PRO A 111 -25.87 -8.19 -21.32
CA PRO A 111 -24.83 -7.67 -20.41
C PRO A 111 -25.22 -7.73 -18.93
N GLU A 112 -26.53 -7.62 -18.63
CA GLU A 112 -27.07 -7.69 -17.27
C GLU A 112 -26.98 -9.08 -16.66
N LEU A 113 -26.82 -10.09 -17.49
CA LEU A 113 -26.71 -11.52 -17.10
C LEU A 113 -25.26 -12.00 -17.05
N GLN A 114 -24.30 -11.12 -17.35
CA GLN A 114 -22.88 -11.47 -17.34
C GLN A 114 -22.47 -12.10 -16.02
N GLY A 115 -21.80 -13.25 -16.08
CA GLY A 115 -21.29 -14.00 -14.95
C GLY A 115 -19.92 -13.47 -14.48
N ALA A 116 -19.45 -14.02 -13.36
CA ALA A 116 -18.07 -13.84 -12.89
C ALA A 116 -17.20 -15.02 -13.36
N GLY A 117 -15.88 -14.78 -13.49
CA GLY A 117 -14.94 -15.83 -13.88
C GLY A 117 -14.76 -16.92 -12.84
N ASP A 118 -15.06 -16.63 -11.56
CA ASP A 118 -14.96 -17.59 -10.47
C ASP A 118 -16.04 -17.33 -9.40
N GLN A 119 -16.18 -18.28 -8.49
CA GLN A 119 -17.01 -18.15 -7.29
C GLN A 119 -16.37 -17.19 -6.30
N GLY A 120 -17.20 -16.44 -5.56
CA GLY A 120 -16.70 -15.53 -4.54
C GLY A 120 -17.70 -15.29 -3.43
N MET A 121 -17.18 -15.11 -2.22
CA MET A 121 -17.91 -14.61 -1.07
C MET A 121 -17.25 -13.34 -0.58
N MET A 122 -18.03 -12.27 -0.44
CA MET A 122 -17.51 -10.95 -0.07
C MET A 122 -18.12 -10.50 1.25
N PHE A 123 -17.29 -9.85 2.06
CA PHE A 123 -17.68 -9.20 3.29
C PHE A 123 -17.42 -7.70 3.16
N GLY A 124 -18.35 -6.90 3.64
CA GLY A 124 -18.20 -5.45 3.69
C GLY A 124 -18.38 -4.94 5.12
N TYR A 125 -17.65 -3.89 5.45
CA TYR A 125 -17.82 -3.18 6.71
C TYR A 125 -17.67 -1.67 6.54
N ALA A 126 -18.46 -0.93 7.29
CA ALA A 126 -18.35 0.51 7.41
C ALA A 126 -18.78 0.93 8.82
N ASN A 127 -18.17 1.98 9.34
CA ASN A 127 -18.59 2.64 10.56
C ASN A 127 -18.55 4.17 10.38
N ASN A 128 -18.95 4.92 11.40
CA ASN A 128 -19.01 6.38 11.35
C ASN A 128 -17.91 7.07 12.19
N GLU A 129 -16.81 6.37 12.46
CA GLU A 129 -15.68 6.96 13.20
C GLU A 129 -14.94 8.01 12.39
N THR A 130 -14.99 7.90 11.07
CA THR A 130 -14.40 8.86 10.14
C THR A 130 -15.41 9.29 9.09
N ASP A 131 -15.19 10.44 8.46
CA ASP A 131 -15.99 10.96 7.35
C ASP A 131 -15.99 10.08 6.10
N ARG A 132 -15.03 9.15 6.03
CA ARG A 132 -14.88 8.15 4.95
C ARG A 132 -15.54 6.81 5.26
N TYR A 133 -16.25 6.70 6.37
CA TYR A 133 -16.86 5.45 6.85
C TYR A 133 -15.87 4.29 7.05
N MET A 134 -14.61 4.62 7.29
CA MET A 134 -13.54 3.66 7.55
C MET A 134 -13.20 3.65 9.04
N PRO A 135 -12.82 2.49 9.60
CA PRO A 135 -12.32 2.40 10.98
C PRO A 135 -11.17 3.37 11.23
N LEU A 136 -11.20 4.04 12.37
CA LEU A 136 -10.24 5.08 12.71
C LEU A 136 -8.77 4.62 12.64
N PRO A 137 -8.36 3.46 13.21
CA PRO A 137 -6.96 3.02 13.13
C PRO A 137 -6.48 2.81 11.69
N LEU A 138 -7.35 2.24 10.84
CA LEU A 138 -7.02 1.99 9.44
C LEU A 138 -6.93 3.31 8.65
N SER A 139 -7.89 4.21 8.86
CA SER A 139 -7.89 5.52 8.21
C SER A 139 -6.63 6.32 8.56
N LEU A 140 -6.24 6.35 9.83
CA LEU A 140 -5.01 7.03 10.27
C LEU A 140 -3.75 6.36 9.70
N ALA A 141 -3.69 5.02 9.67
CA ALA A 141 -2.57 4.31 9.08
C ALA A 141 -2.40 4.65 7.58
N HIS A 142 -3.49 4.73 6.82
CA HIS A 142 -3.45 5.18 5.43
C HIS A 142 -3.00 6.63 5.30
N ASP A 143 -3.57 7.54 6.10
CA ASP A 143 -3.29 8.97 6.02
C ASP A 143 -1.82 9.28 6.32
N ILE A 144 -1.21 8.60 7.27
CA ILE A 144 0.22 8.71 7.58
C ILE A 144 1.07 8.41 6.33
N LEU A 145 0.77 7.33 5.62
CA LEU A 145 1.56 6.94 4.45
C LEU A 145 1.29 7.78 3.21
N ILE A 146 0.08 8.27 3.03
CA ILE A 146 -0.25 9.21 1.95
C ILE A 146 0.57 10.50 2.13
N VAL A 147 0.55 11.08 3.33
CA VAL A 147 1.29 12.31 3.61
C VAL A 147 2.80 12.07 3.55
N LEU A 148 3.29 10.92 4.00
CA LEU A 148 4.71 10.56 3.88
C LEU A 148 5.15 10.48 2.40
N ALA A 149 4.33 9.89 1.54
CA ALA A 149 4.58 9.85 0.11
C ALA A 149 4.56 11.24 -0.54
N ASP A 150 3.66 12.12 -0.11
CA ASP A 150 3.60 13.50 -0.59
C ASP A 150 4.85 14.29 -0.17
N ILE A 151 5.30 14.17 1.08
CA ILE A 151 6.56 14.75 1.57
C ILE A 151 7.73 14.28 0.71
N ARG A 152 7.82 12.98 0.43
CA ARG A 152 8.87 12.42 -0.43
C ARG A 152 8.85 13.01 -1.84
N ARG A 153 7.66 13.14 -2.45
CA ARG A 153 7.51 13.73 -3.80
C ARG A 153 7.83 15.22 -3.82
N GLU A 154 7.50 15.95 -2.77
CA GLU A 154 7.87 17.38 -2.64
C GLU A 154 9.38 17.58 -2.63
N GLY A 155 10.16 16.68 -2.04
CA GLY A 155 11.61 16.73 -1.97
C GLY A 155 12.17 17.95 -1.22
N LYS A 156 11.39 18.56 -0.31
CA LYS A 156 11.77 19.78 0.40
C LYS A 156 12.24 19.52 1.82
N VAL A 157 11.57 18.59 2.50
CA VAL A 157 11.89 18.12 3.86
C VAL A 157 11.95 16.61 3.83
N MET A 158 12.63 15.98 4.81
CA MET A 158 12.83 14.53 4.84
C MET A 158 13.31 13.97 3.47
N THR A 159 14.29 14.64 2.86
CA THR A 159 14.76 14.35 1.49
C THR A 159 15.41 12.98 1.34
N TYR A 160 15.72 12.33 2.44
CA TYR A 160 16.25 10.98 2.52
C TYR A 160 15.20 9.87 2.34
N LEU A 161 13.90 10.20 2.24
CA LEU A 161 12.83 9.19 2.12
C LEU A 161 12.92 8.42 0.80
N ARG A 162 12.76 7.09 0.90
CA ARG A 162 12.59 6.17 -0.21
C ARG A 162 11.14 5.69 -0.29
N PRO A 163 10.72 5.02 -1.39
CA PRO A 163 9.30 4.72 -1.63
C PRO A 163 8.65 3.74 -0.65
N ASP A 164 9.41 2.79 -0.09
CA ASP A 164 8.85 1.74 0.77
C ASP A 164 8.63 2.23 2.20
N SER A 165 7.44 2.00 2.73
CA SER A 165 7.12 2.26 4.14
C SER A 165 5.88 1.51 4.61
N LYS A 166 5.77 1.37 5.93
CA LYS A 166 4.61 0.81 6.63
C LYS A 166 4.22 1.71 7.78
N SER A 167 2.93 1.73 8.11
CA SER A 167 2.41 2.33 9.32
C SER A 167 1.45 1.40 10.03
N GLN A 168 1.40 1.52 11.35
CA GLN A 168 0.45 0.82 12.19
C GLN A 168 -0.04 1.79 13.26
N VAL A 169 -1.36 1.78 13.50
CA VAL A 169 -1.99 2.61 14.52
C VAL A 169 -2.80 1.74 15.45
N THR A 170 -2.59 1.92 16.75
CA THR A 170 -3.35 1.26 17.81
C THR A 170 -4.19 2.30 18.55
N VAL A 171 -5.48 2.04 18.65
CA VAL A 171 -6.46 2.89 19.33
C VAL A 171 -7.10 2.11 20.49
N GLU A 172 -7.27 2.77 21.61
CA GLU A 172 -8.03 2.25 22.73
C GLU A 172 -9.50 2.67 22.60
N TYR A 173 -10.39 1.71 22.82
CA TYR A 173 -11.85 1.85 22.76
C TYR A 173 -12.48 1.58 24.12
N ASP A 174 -13.56 2.28 24.41
CA ASP A 174 -14.40 2.00 25.59
C ASP A 174 -15.41 0.85 25.35
N ASP A 175 -16.23 0.55 26.35
CA ASP A 175 -17.28 -0.49 26.29
C ASP A 175 -18.38 -0.20 25.26
N ASN A 176 -18.45 1.02 24.74
CA ASN A 176 -19.43 1.45 23.76
C ASN A 176 -18.82 1.57 22.35
N ASP A 177 -17.65 0.96 22.13
CA ASP A 177 -16.88 1.02 20.89
C ASP A 177 -16.52 2.46 20.48
N ARG A 178 -16.27 3.38 21.44
CA ARG A 178 -15.82 4.75 21.18
C ARG A 178 -14.32 4.84 21.38
N ALA A 179 -13.62 5.44 20.42
CA ALA A 179 -12.21 5.73 20.53
C ALA A 179 -11.97 6.73 21.68
N VAL A 180 -11.13 6.36 22.64
CA VAL A 180 -10.80 7.18 23.82
C VAL A 180 -9.35 7.65 23.83
N ARG A 181 -8.44 6.92 23.16
CA ARG A 181 -7.02 7.26 23.14
C ARG A 181 -6.31 6.63 21.94
N ILE A 182 -5.40 7.38 21.33
CA ILE A 182 -4.40 6.80 20.45
C ILE A 182 -3.26 6.29 21.31
N ASP A 183 -3.05 4.97 21.32
CA ASP A 183 -2.06 4.32 22.16
C ASP A 183 -0.68 4.32 21.52
N THR A 184 -0.59 3.78 20.31
CA THR A 184 0.69 3.56 19.64
C THR A 184 0.61 3.89 18.16
N ILE A 185 1.65 4.54 17.64
CA ILE A 185 1.89 4.74 16.21
C ILE A 185 3.25 4.16 15.87
N VAL A 186 3.27 3.20 14.93
CA VAL A 186 4.49 2.64 14.35
C VAL A 186 4.65 3.17 12.93
N VAL A 187 5.84 3.67 12.59
CA VAL A 187 6.20 4.05 11.23
C VAL A 187 7.53 3.41 10.88
N SER A 188 7.54 2.55 9.88
CA SER A 188 8.79 2.02 9.29
C SER A 188 8.93 2.59 7.89
N THR A 189 9.98 3.37 7.64
CA THR A 189 10.22 3.99 6.34
C THR A 189 11.61 3.70 5.83
N GLN A 190 11.68 3.32 4.56
CA GLN A 190 12.94 3.19 3.83
C GLN A 190 13.56 4.57 3.65
N HIS A 191 14.88 4.65 3.79
CA HIS A 191 15.63 5.89 3.70
C HIS A 191 17.00 5.72 3.05
N ASP A 192 17.58 6.80 2.56
CA ASP A 192 18.97 6.83 2.10
C ASP A 192 19.93 6.67 3.30
N ASP A 193 21.15 6.25 3.03
CA ASP A 193 22.25 6.27 4.00
C ASP A 193 22.83 7.68 4.00
N PHE A 194 22.16 8.62 4.69
CA PHE A 194 22.37 10.06 4.55
C PHE A 194 23.33 10.69 5.55
N ILE A 195 23.88 9.90 6.48
CA ILE A 195 24.97 10.32 7.38
C ILE A 195 26.15 9.36 7.18
N SER A 196 27.26 9.89 6.70
CA SER A 196 28.44 9.10 6.40
C SER A 196 29.19 8.65 7.67
N VAL A 197 29.93 7.54 7.55
CA VAL A 197 30.82 7.08 8.63
C VAL A 197 31.92 8.09 8.93
N GLU A 198 32.37 8.83 7.91
CA GLU A 198 33.39 9.86 8.05
C GLU A 198 32.91 11.02 8.93
N GLU A 199 31.66 11.43 8.78
CA GLU A 199 31.04 12.47 9.60
C GLU A 199 30.74 11.99 11.02
N ALA A 200 30.25 10.77 11.18
CA ALA A 200 29.81 10.23 12.47
C ALA A 200 30.94 9.56 13.28
N GLY A 201 32.06 9.21 12.64
CA GLY A 201 33.18 8.50 13.25
C GLY A 201 33.03 6.99 13.31
N SER A 202 31.82 6.45 13.22
CA SER A 202 31.56 5.00 13.10
C SER A 202 30.18 4.71 12.52
N GLN A 203 30.01 3.52 11.94
CA GLN A 203 28.72 3.08 11.39
C GLN A 203 27.61 3.08 12.44
N ALA A 204 27.90 2.59 13.64
CA ALA A 204 26.88 2.53 14.71
C ALA A 204 26.41 3.93 15.14
N VAL A 205 27.29 4.91 15.15
CA VAL A 205 26.94 6.32 15.47
C VAL A 205 26.15 6.93 14.33
N ALA A 206 26.55 6.71 13.07
CA ALA A 206 25.81 7.17 11.89
C ALA A 206 24.38 6.62 11.89
N ASP A 207 24.21 5.33 12.07
CA ASP A 207 22.91 4.66 12.14
C ASP A 207 22.04 5.23 13.26
N GLN A 208 22.60 5.43 14.45
CA GLN A 208 21.89 6.03 15.58
C GLN A 208 21.44 7.47 15.30
N GLN A 209 22.29 8.27 14.70
CA GLN A 209 21.97 9.67 14.35
C GLN A 209 20.88 9.72 13.28
N MET A 210 20.96 8.88 12.23
CA MET A 210 19.92 8.78 11.21
C MET A 210 18.57 8.39 11.82
N LEU A 211 18.53 7.37 12.67
CA LEU A 211 17.30 6.94 13.33
C LEU A 211 16.72 8.01 14.24
N ALA A 212 17.55 8.74 14.98
CA ALA A 212 17.13 9.86 15.81
C ALA A 212 16.51 10.99 14.98
N GLN A 213 17.14 11.32 13.84
CA GLN A 213 16.62 12.34 12.91
C GLN A 213 15.28 11.90 12.30
N ILE A 214 15.19 10.66 11.80
CA ILE A 214 13.94 10.14 11.22
C ILE A 214 12.82 10.17 12.26
N ARG A 215 13.11 9.73 13.49
CA ARG A 215 12.13 9.77 14.58
C ARG A 215 11.65 11.20 14.87
N LYS A 216 12.57 12.14 14.94
CA LYS A 216 12.25 13.55 15.15
C LYS A 216 11.34 14.08 14.03
N ASP A 217 11.70 13.83 12.77
CA ASP A 217 10.97 14.32 11.62
C ASP A 217 9.58 13.68 11.50
N VAL A 218 9.43 12.42 11.85
CA VAL A 218 8.11 11.77 11.92
C VAL A 218 7.22 12.49 12.95
N ILE A 219 7.73 12.78 14.14
CA ILE A 219 6.94 13.40 15.22
C ILE A 219 6.67 14.89 14.95
N GLU A 220 7.68 15.64 14.45
CA GLU A 220 7.61 17.09 14.33
C GLU A 220 7.14 17.59 12.96
N ILE A 221 7.22 16.76 11.89
CA ILE A 221 6.86 17.15 10.53
C ILE A 221 5.68 16.29 10.02
N LEU A 222 5.84 14.95 10.01
CA LEU A 222 4.86 14.07 9.41
C LEU A 222 3.51 14.12 10.15
N ILE A 223 3.50 13.86 11.46
CA ILE A 223 2.25 13.81 12.24
C ILE A 223 1.49 15.14 12.21
N PRO A 224 2.13 16.32 12.41
CA PRO A 224 1.42 17.60 12.27
C PRO A 224 0.80 17.81 10.88
N ARG A 225 1.49 17.43 9.81
CA ARG A 225 0.92 17.50 8.45
C ARG A 225 -0.27 16.57 8.25
N VAL A 226 -0.23 15.36 8.82
CA VAL A 226 -1.39 14.43 8.80
C VAL A 226 -2.59 15.09 9.46
N LEU A 227 -2.41 15.69 10.64
CA LEU A 227 -3.46 16.38 11.38
C LEU A 227 -4.03 17.59 10.64
N GLU A 228 -3.19 18.31 9.92
CA GLU A 228 -3.60 19.48 9.14
C GLU A 228 -4.36 19.08 7.86
N GLN A 229 -3.83 18.12 7.12
CA GLN A 229 -4.25 17.84 5.75
C GLN A 229 -5.32 16.74 5.64
N ARG A 230 -5.35 15.81 6.58
CA ARG A 230 -6.12 14.57 6.45
C ARG A 230 -7.12 14.34 7.58
N VAL A 231 -6.85 14.80 8.77
CA VAL A 231 -7.76 14.65 9.90
C VAL A 231 -8.71 15.83 9.95
N THR A 232 -9.94 15.61 9.49
CA THR A 232 -10.99 16.65 9.40
C THR A 232 -11.86 16.72 10.64
N THR A 233 -12.03 15.62 11.35
CA THR A 233 -12.91 15.45 12.51
C THR A 233 -12.27 16.08 13.76
N PRO A 234 -12.91 17.05 14.43
CA PRO A 234 -12.41 17.68 15.65
C PRO A 234 -12.17 16.67 16.77
N GLU A 235 -13.02 15.67 16.89
CA GLU A 235 -12.91 14.60 17.89
C GLU A 235 -11.62 13.79 17.75
N VAL A 236 -11.24 13.48 16.51
CA VAL A 236 -9.98 12.75 16.20
C VAL A 236 -8.77 13.64 16.50
N LYS A 237 -8.82 14.95 16.18
CA LYS A 237 -7.76 15.89 16.56
C LYS A 237 -7.56 15.96 18.06
N ALA A 238 -8.66 16.01 18.81
CA ALA A 238 -8.62 16.01 20.28
C ALA A 238 -7.96 14.74 20.85
N LEU A 239 -8.15 13.58 20.21
CA LEU A 239 -7.45 12.35 20.64
C LEU A 239 -5.93 12.48 20.53
N PHE A 240 -5.41 13.12 19.49
CA PHE A 240 -3.96 13.37 19.35
C PHE A 240 -3.42 14.32 20.42
N GLU A 241 -4.20 15.34 20.80
CA GLU A 241 -3.79 16.33 21.80
C GLU A 241 -3.83 15.79 23.23
N GLN A 242 -4.76 14.87 23.51
CA GLN A 242 -5.01 14.33 24.84
C GLN A 242 -4.25 13.04 25.15
N SER A 243 -3.73 12.36 24.12
CA SER A 243 -3.07 11.07 24.25
C SER A 243 -1.56 11.22 24.47
N GLU A 244 -1.02 10.47 25.42
CA GLU A 244 0.41 10.19 25.48
C GLU A 244 0.71 9.06 24.50
N ILE A 245 1.04 9.44 23.24
CA ILE A 245 1.21 8.50 22.13
C ILE A 245 2.61 7.88 22.20
N THR A 246 2.69 6.56 22.17
CA THR A 246 3.95 5.83 22.01
C THR A 246 4.32 5.76 20.53
N TYR A 247 5.45 6.39 20.15
CA TYR A 247 5.96 6.32 18.78
C TYR A 247 7.07 5.29 18.64
N HIS A 248 6.92 4.35 17.71
CA HIS A 248 7.96 3.43 17.25
C HIS A 248 8.32 3.77 15.81
N VAL A 249 9.51 4.33 15.61
CA VAL A 249 9.99 4.72 14.28
C VAL A 249 11.21 3.88 13.93
N ASN A 250 11.14 3.14 12.81
CA ASN A 250 12.14 2.17 12.38
C ASN A 250 12.63 1.30 13.55
N PRO A 251 11.74 0.59 14.27
CA PRO A 251 12.10 -0.08 15.52
C PRO A 251 13.13 -1.21 15.36
N THR A 252 13.31 -1.73 14.16
CA THR A 252 14.30 -2.76 13.84
C THR A 252 15.67 -2.18 13.45
N GLY A 253 15.81 -0.86 13.40
CA GLY A 253 17.04 -0.18 13.02
C GLY A 253 17.01 0.42 11.61
N LYS A 254 18.19 0.61 11.02
CA LYS A 254 18.38 1.18 9.69
C LYS A 254 17.60 0.41 8.62
N PHE A 255 16.88 1.13 7.75
CA PHE A 255 16.06 0.55 6.69
C PHE A 255 16.41 1.16 5.31
N VAL A 256 17.57 0.79 4.78
CA VAL A 256 18.06 1.22 3.46
C VAL A 256 17.66 0.22 2.37
N ILE A 257 17.73 -1.08 2.65
CA ILE A 257 17.30 -2.13 1.72
C ILE A 257 15.81 -2.38 1.93
N GLY A 258 15.01 -2.04 0.94
CA GLY A 258 13.55 -2.20 0.97
C GLY A 258 12.95 -2.26 -0.42
N GLY A 259 11.63 -2.21 -0.50
CA GLY A 259 10.90 -2.38 -1.74
C GLY A 259 11.11 -3.76 -2.37
N PRO A 260 10.91 -3.91 -3.68
CA PRO A 260 11.09 -5.19 -4.37
C PRO A 260 12.51 -5.78 -4.27
N HIS A 261 13.52 -4.97 -3.92
CA HIS A 261 14.86 -5.48 -3.63
C HIS A 261 14.95 -6.15 -2.25
N GLY A 262 14.20 -5.66 -1.28
CA GLY A 262 14.21 -6.19 0.09
C GLY A 262 13.34 -7.43 0.26
N ASP A 263 12.28 -7.56 -0.53
CA ASP A 263 11.31 -8.65 -0.40
C ASP A 263 10.67 -9.00 -1.75
N ILE A 264 10.50 -10.29 -1.99
CA ILE A 264 9.84 -10.81 -3.20
C ILE A 264 8.34 -10.86 -2.93
N ARG A 265 7.55 -10.28 -3.82
CA ARG A 265 6.08 -10.36 -3.73
C ARG A 265 5.45 -10.79 -5.02
N VAL A 266 4.45 -11.64 -4.86
CA VAL A 266 3.55 -12.08 -5.91
C VAL A 266 2.16 -11.63 -5.50
N LEU A 267 1.52 -10.83 -6.33
CA LEU A 267 0.10 -10.62 -6.21
C LEU A 267 -0.58 -11.92 -6.69
N ARG A 268 -0.84 -12.81 -5.75
CA ARG A 268 -1.79 -13.91 -5.93
C ARG A 268 -3.16 -13.40 -5.53
N ASP A 269 -4.20 -14.09 -6.00
CA ASP A 269 -5.51 -14.05 -5.34
C ASP A 269 -5.30 -13.88 -3.85
N VAL A 270 -5.70 -12.72 -3.32
CA VAL A 270 -5.37 -12.33 -1.95
C VAL A 270 -5.95 -13.37 -1.00
N ARG A 271 -5.15 -14.37 -0.67
CA ARG A 271 -5.37 -15.10 0.57
C ARG A 271 -4.95 -14.16 1.68
N LEU A 272 -5.92 -13.38 2.15
CA LEU A 272 -5.77 -12.77 3.45
C LEU A 272 -5.47 -13.92 4.42
N SER A 273 -4.25 -13.99 4.90
CA SER A 273 -3.98 -14.80 6.07
C SER A 273 -4.67 -14.09 7.23
N LEU A 274 -5.89 -14.59 7.49
CA LEU A 274 -6.67 -14.27 8.64
C LEU A 274 -5.91 -14.70 9.88
N THR A 275 -5.21 -13.78 10.50
CA THR A 275 -4.92 -13.94 11.91
C THR A 275 -6.25 -13.69 12.63
N LEU A 276 -6.95 -14.79 12.91
CA LEU A 276 -8.12 -14.81 13.75
C LEU A 276 -7.73 -14.28 15.13
N MET A 277 -7.91 -12.98 15.35
CA MET A 277 -8.14 -12.52 16.71
C MET A 277 -9.64 -12.70 16.97
N ALA A 278 -9.94 -13.62 17.85
CA ALA A 278 -11.27 -13.81 18.37
C ALA A 278 -11.76 -12.50 18.97
N VAL A 279 -13.00 -12.16 18.66
CA VAL A 279 -13.90 -11.18 19.24
C VAL A 279 -14.23 -10.01 18.33
N LYS A 280 -15.47 -10.03 17.81
CA LYS A 280 -16.16 -8.99 17.02
C LYS A 280 -15.31 -8.45 15.86
N VAL A 281 -15.02 -9.35 14.96
CA VAL A 281 -14.22 -9.06 13.80
C VAL A 281 -15.06 -8.49 12.72
N LEU A 282 -14.60 -7.40 12.34
CA LEU A 282 -14.86 -6.81 11.12
C LEU A 282 -13.71 -6.98 10.18
N MET A 283 -13.94 -7.68 9.16
CA MET A 283 -12.96 -7.91 8.13
C MET A 283 -13.45 -7.37 6.80
N VAL A 284 -12.70 -6.43 6.27
CA VAL A 284 -12.79 -6.12 4.84
C VAL A 284 -11.85 -7.07 4.11
N VAL A 285 -12.39 -8.09 3.52
CA VAL A 285 -11.66 -8.91 2.56
C VAL A 285 -11.85 -8.24 1.21
N VAL A 286 -10.83 -7.56 0.75
CA VAL A 286 -10.76 -7.20 -0.67
C VAL A 286 -10.18 -8.41 -1.38
N LEU A 287 -11.04 -9.27 -1.88
CA LEU A 287 -10.63 -10.25 -2.87
C LEU A 287 -10.41 -9.47 -4.17
N SER A 288 -9.20 -9.51 -4.70
CA SER A 288 -8.99 -9.15 -6.09
C SER A 288 -9.73 -10.19 -6.92
N GLN A 289 -10.93 -9.87 -7.30
CA GLN A 289 -11.63 -10.61 -8.35
C GLN A 289 -11.21 -10.03 -9.69
N GLU A 290 -11.30 -10.84 -10.72
CA GLU A 290 -11.41 -10.32 -12.07
C GLU A 290 -12.33 -9.11 -12.01
N LYS A 291 -11.75 -7.93 -12.18
CA LYS A 291 -12.52 -6.68 -12.14
C LYS A 291 -13.30 -6.60 -13.44
N THR A 292 -14.49 -7.14 -13.41
CA THR A 292 -15.48 -6.82 -14.44
C THR A 292 -16.01 -5.43 -14.10
N PRO A 293 -16.06 -4.48 -15.04
CA PRO A 293 -16.61 -3.17 -14.79
C PRO A 293 -18.03 -3.31 -14.24
N ARG A 294 -18.29 -2.86 -13.03
CA ARG A 294 -19.66 -2.65 -12.57
C ARG A 294 -20.11 -1.31 -13.12
N ARG A 295 -21.21 -1.32 -13.84
CA ARG A 295 -21.98 -0.11 -14.13
C ARG A 295 -22.71 0.37 -12.89
#